data_602cf059792735fe16f6e35c1d7e03f3
#
_entry.id   602cf059792735fe16f6e35c1d7e03f3
#
_cell.length_a   1.000
_cell.length_b   1.000
_cell.length_c   1.000
_cell.angle_alpha   90.00
_cell.angle_beta   90.00
_cell.angle_gamma   90.00
#
_symmetry.space_group_name_H-M   'P 1'
#
loop_
_entity.id
_entity.type
_entity.pdbx_description
1 polymer ?
#
loop_
_entity_poly.entity_id
_entity_poly.type
_entity_poly.pdbx_seq_one_letter_code
_entity_poly.pdbx_strand_id
1 'polypeptide(L)'
;MLYNAYTIMRQELPKDVLRWFEKATKRLWPIALGSISLRKSPCIRKNCSACATGKGHLSYALSGYRGKRRFAIYVPDELAPEVQKAIENGRQLQELMKEAGLRYVKARKQERQLGAKK
;
A
#
# COMPACT_ATOMS: atom_id res chain seq x y z
N MET A 1 31.06 -16.83 -13.07
CA MET A 1 29.63 -17.13 -13.15
C MET A 1 29.07 -16.61 -14.45
N LEU A 2 28.62 -17.51 -15.25
CA LEU A 2 28.12 -17.16 -16.57
C LEU A 2 26.90 -16.26 -16.52
N TYR A 3 26.03 -16.48 -15.56
CA TYR A 3 24.84 -15.67 -15.49
C TYR A 3 25.14 -14.22 -15.09
N ASN A 4 26.26 -13.96 -14.45
CA ASN A 4 26.63 -12.59 -14.15
C ASN A 4 26.97 -11.81 -15.41
N ALA A 5 27.71 -12.43 -16.32
CA ALA A 5 27.99 -11.83 -17.60
C ALA A 5 26.70 -11.59 -18.37
N TYR A 6 25.81 -12.55 -18.31
CA TYR A 6 24.51 -12.45 -18.93
C TYR A 6 23.70 -11.27 -18.36
N THR A 7 23.73 -11.13 -17.03
CA THR A 7 23.02 -10.05 -16.38
C THR A 7 23.56 -8.68 -16.77
N ILE A 8 24.88 -8.60 -16.92
CA ILE A 8 25.52 -7.34 -17.35
C ILE A 8 25.08 -6.93 -18.74
N MET A 9 24.92 -7.88 -19.62
CA MET A 9 24.51 -7.60 -21.00
C MET A 9 23.07 -7.16 -21.10
N ARG A 10 22.24 -7.59 -20.17
CA ARG A 10 20.83 -7.26 -20.18
C ARG A 10 20.55 -6.11 -19.25
N GLN A 11 20.58 -4.91 -19.80
CA GLN A 11 20.30 -3.71 -19.01
C GLN A 11 18.80 -3.49 -18.89
N GLU A 12 18.39 -3.08 -17.70
CA GLU A 12 16.99 -2.76 -17.44
C GLU A 12 16.72 -1.33 -17.89
N LEU A 13 15.72 -1.17 -18.74
CA LEU A 13 15.31 0.14 -19.24
C LEU A 13 14.10 0.62 -18.42
N PRO A 14 13.84 1.94 -18.44
CA PRO A 14 12.66 2.46 -17.73
C PRO A 14 11.35 1.77 -18.07
N LYS A 15 11.17 1.40 -19.34
CA LYS A 15 9.96 0.66 -19.75
C LYS A 15 9.88 -0.72 -19.13
N ASP A 16 11.04 -1.34 -18.86
CA ASP A 16 11.07 -2.65 -18.22
C ASP A 16 10.66 -2.54 -16.76
N VAL A 17 11.06 -1.46 -16.10
CA VAL A 17 10.65 -1.19 -14.73
C VAL A 17 9.14 -1.01 -14.65
N LEU A 18 8.57 -0.26 -15.59
CA LEU A 18 7.14 -0.05 -15.65
C LEU A 18 6.40 -1.38 -15.81
N ARG A 19 6.84 -2.21 -16.74
CA ARG A 19 6.22 -3.51 -16.96
C ARG A 19 6.28 -4.39 -15.73
N TRP A 20 7.43 -4.41 -15.08
CA TRP A 20 7.58 -5.17 -13.85
C TRP A 20 6.63 -4.65 -12.77
N PHE A 21 6.55 -3.33 -12.61
CA PHE A 21 5.70 -2.72 -11.59
C PHE A 21 4.23 -3.02 -11.84
N GLU A 22 3.77 -2.88 -13.08
CA GLU A 22 2.40 -3.19 -13.44
C GLU A 22 2.06 -4.64 -13.10
N LYS A 23 2.97 -5.55 -13.43
CA LYS A 23 2.78 -6.96 -13.17
C LYS A 23 2.79 -7.27 -11.68
N ALA A 24 3.71 -6.67 -10.95
CA ALA A 24 3.85 -6.91 -9.51
C ALA A 24 2.66 -6.38 -8.72
N THR A 25 2.03 -5.30 -9.19
CA THR A 25 0.93 -4.67 -8.47
C THR A 25 -0.46 -5.13 -8.93
N LYS A 26 -0.53 -5.89 -9.99
CA LYS A 26 -1.80 -6.27 -10.61
C LYS A 26 -2.76 -6.96 -9.65
N ARG A 27 -2.24 -7.76 -8.72
CA ARG A 27 -3.06 -8.52 -7.78
C ARG A 27 -3.27 -7.83 -6.44
N LEU A 28 -2.71 -6.63 -6.27
CA LEU A 28 -2.80 -5.91 -5.01
C LEU A 28 -4.07 -5.06 -4.97
N TRP A 29 -5.16 -5.71 -4.80
CA TRP A 29 -6.45 -5.04 -4.64
C TRP A 29 -7.33 -5.89 -3.74
N PRO A 30 -8.06 -5.32 -2.78
CA PRO A 30 -8.16 -3.89 -2.45
C PRO A 30 -6.91 -3.35 -1.77
N ILE A 31 -6.79 -2.03 -1.74
CA ILE A 31 -5.64 -1.34 -1.15
C ILE A 31 -6.15 -0.25 -0.22
N ALA A 32 -5.57 -0.20 0.98
CA ALA A 32 -5.82 0.88 1.91
C ALA A 32 -4.51 1.22 2.63
N LEU A 33 -4.33 2.48 2.91
CA LEU A 33 -3.20 2.93 3.71
C LEU A 33 -3.72 3.49 5.02
N GLY A 34 -3.07 3.11 6.10
CA GLY A 34 -3.47 3.52 7.43
C GLY A 34 -3.37 2.36 8.40
N SER A 35 -4.07 2.46 9.49
CA SER A 35 -4.11 1.40 10.49
C SER A 35 -5.54 1.15 10.92
N ILE A 36 -5.81 -0.11 11.25
CA ILE A 36 -7.10 -0.47 11.79
C ILE A 36 -6.94 -0.64 13.29
N SER A 37 -7.88 -0.08 14.04
CA SER A 37 -7.85 -0.16 15.49
C SER A 37 -9.25 -0.39 16.02
N LEU A 38 -9.30 -1.05 17.16
CA LEU A 38 -10.55 -1.27 17.87
C LEU A 38 -10.76 -0.09 18.81
N ARG A 39 -11.87 0.59 18.66
CA ARG A 39 -12.18 1.76 19.47
C ARG A 39 -13.49 1.55 20.22
N LYS A 40 -13.52 2.07 21.42
CA LYS A 40 -14.73 2.10 22.21
C LYS A 40 -15.39 3.46 22.00
N SER A 41 -16.55 3.45 21.37
CA SER A 41 -17.25 4.69 21.09
C SER A 41 -18.76 4.45 21.18
N PRO A 42 -19.54 5.51 21.43
CA PRO A 42 -20.99 5.39 21.41
C PRO A 42 -21.44 5.01 20.00
N CYS A 43 -22.38 4.10 19.91
CA CYS A 43 -22.92 3.78 18.59
C CYS A 43 -24.02 4.75 18.21
N ILE A 44 -24.27 4.86 16.92
CA ILE A 44 -25.31 5.74 16.41
C ILE A 44 -26.69 5.12 16.49
N ARG A 45 -26.76 3.85 16.90
CA ARG A 45 -28.05 3.16 17.03
C ARG A 45 -28.78 3.63 18.28
N LYS A 46 -30.06 3.93 18.13
CA LYS A 46 -30.90 4.21 19.27
C LYS A 46 -31.18 2.90 20.02
N ASN A 47 -31.30 2.99 21.33
CA ASN A 47 -31.64 1.86 22.19
C ASN A 47 -30.62 0.74 22.21
N CYS A 48 -29.36 1.09 22.07
CA CYS A 48 -28.30 0.11 22.23
C CYS A 48 -28.05 -0.10 23.71
N SER A 49 -28.19 -1.34 24.20
CA SER A 49 -28.01 -1.66 25.61
C SER A 49 -26.58 -1.38 26.09
N ALA A 50 -25.57 -1.65 25.25
CA ALA A 50 -24.19 -1.38 25.62
C ALA A 50 -23.92 0.11 25.79
N CYS A 51 -24.51 0.94 24.92
CA CYS A 51 -24.38 2.39 25.01
C CYS A 51 -25.15 2.95 26.19
N ALA A 52 -26.34 2.37 26.45
CA ALA A 52 -27.18 2.79 27.56
C ALA A 52 -26.50 2.60 28.92
N THR A 53 -25.65 1.58 29.04
CA THR A 53 -24.90 1.32 30.28
C THR A 53 -23.62 2.14 30.39
N GLY A 54 -23.33 3.01 29.43
CA GLY A 54 -22.14 3.82 29.39
C GLY A 54 -20.88 3.09 28.97
N LYS A 55 -20.98 1.80 28.63
CA LYS A 55 -19.81 1.02 28.18
C LYS A 55 -19.44 1.28 26.75
N GLY A 56 -20.37 1.82 25.95
CA GLY A 56 -20.11 2.07 24.55
C GLY A 56 -19.99 0.80 23.74
N HIS A 57 -19.76 0.98 22.46
CA HIS A 57 -19.49 -0.13 21.54
C HIS A 57 -18.03 -0.18 21.19
N LEU A 58 -17.51 -1.41 21.12
CA LEU A 58 -16.22 -1.63 20.49
C LEU A 58 -16.49 -1.67 18.97
N SER A 59 -15.76 -0.84 18.26
CA SER A 59 -15.88 -0.78 16.81
C SER A 59 -14.51 -0.55 16.20
N TYR A 60 -14.35 -1.07 15.00
CA TYR A 60 -13.11 -0.85 14.27
C TYR A 60 -13.13 0.49 13.56
N ALA A 61 -11.97 1.10 13.46
CA ALA A 61 -11.81 2.32 12.69
C ALA A 61 -10.52 2.22 11.87
N LEU A 62 -10.62 2.61 10.62
CA LEU A 62 -9.45 2.80 9.77
C LEU A 62 -9.04 4.25 9.92
N SER A 63 -7.81 4.49 10.35
CA SER A 63 -7.29 5.83 10.53
C SER A 63 -5.97 6.01 9.82
N GLY A 64 -5.70 7.24 9.43
CA GLY A 64 -4.48 7.57 8.74
C GLY A 64 -4.47 9.05 8.41
N TYR A 65 -3.60 9.40 7.48
CA TYR A 65 -3.45 10.79 7.07
C TYR A 65 -3.61 10.90 5.57
N ARG A 66 -4.31 11.94 5.17
CA ARG A 66 -4.40 12.33 3.78
C ARG A 66 -3.76 13.72 3.67
N GLY A 67 -2.50 13.73 3.25
CA GLY A 67 -1.70 14.91 3.39
C GLY A 67 -1.47 15.22 4.86
N LYS A 68 -1.83 16.42 5.30
CA LYS A 68 -1.70 16.81 6.70
C LYS A 68 -2.96 16.56 7.51
N ARG A 69 -4.03 16.10 6.89
CA ARG A 69 -5.29 15.86 7.55
C ARG A 69 -5.41 14.43 8.02
N ARG A 70 -5.77 14.28 9.28
CA ARG A 70 -6.06 12.97 9.82
C ARG A 70 -7.49 12.57 9.45
N PHE A 71 -7.67 11.29 9.10
CA PHE A 71 -9.00 10.75 8.89
C PHE A 71 -9.20 9.53 9.77
N ALA A 72 -10.45 9.23 10.06
CA ALA A 72 -10.85 8.01 10.74
C ALA A 72 -12.22 7.60 10.20
N ILE A 73 -12.32 6.35 9.76
CA ILE A 73 -13.54 5.84 9.14
C ILE A 73 -13.98 4.62 9.91
N TYR A 74 -15.25 4.59 10.28
CA TYR A 74 -15.83 3.43 10.93
C TYR A 74 -15.76 2.21 10.00
N VAL A 75 -15.38 1.07 10.56
CA VAL A 75 -15.31 -0.19 9.81
C VAL A 75 -16.23 -1.20 10.52
N PRO A 76 -17.30 -1.64 9.86
CA PRO A 76 -18.14 -2.70 10.43
C PRO A 76 -17.34 -3.98 10.71
N ASP A 77 -17.73 -4.70 11.74
CA ASP A 77 -17.05 -5.92 12.14
C ASP A 77 -16.86 -6.91 10.99
N GLU A 78 -17.91 -7.08 10.19
CA GLU A 78 -17.85 -8.02 9.09
C GLU A 78 -16.88 -7.63 7.99
N LEU A 79 -16.53 -6.36 7.91
CA LEU A 79 -15.57 -5.86 6.92
C LEU A 79 -14.14 -5.78 7.45
N ALA A 80 -13.95 -5.95 8.76
CA ALA A 80 -12.62 -5.79 9.35
C ALA A 80 -11.55 -6.70 8.74
N PRO A 81 -11.81 -7.99 8.50
CA PRO A 81 -10.78 -8.83 7.85
C PRO A 81 -10.44 -8.37 6.44
N GLU A 82 -11.43 -7.91 5.69
CA GLU A 82 -11.22 -7.42 4.33
C GLU A 82 -10.40 -6.13 4.34
N VAL A 83 -10.70 -5.23 5.28
CA VAL A 83 -9.95 -3.98 5.42
C VAL A 83 -8.52 -4.26 5.86
N GLN A 84 -8.33 -5.24 6.76
CA GLN A 84 -6.99 -5.64 7.18
C GLN A 84 -6.17 -6.15 5.99
N LYS A 85 -6.79 -6.93 5.12
CA LYS A 85 -6.13 -7.41 3.91
C LYS A 85 -5.77 -6.25 2.98
N ALA A 86 -6.65 -5.27 2.87
CA ALA A 86 -6.39 -4.08 2.07
C ALA A 86 -5.18 -3.31 2.61
N ILE A 87 -5.04 -3.23 3.93
CA ILE A 87 -3.89 -2.56 4.56
C ILE A 87 -2.60 -3.32 4.26
N GLU A 88 -2.63 -4.64 4.34
CA GLU A 88 -1.48 -5.46 4.01
C GLU A 88 -1.05 -5.25 2.56
N ASN A 89 -2.02 -5.23 1.66
CA ASN A 89 -1.75 -4.96 0.24
C ASN A 89 -1.18 -3.55 0.06
N GLY A 90 -1.69 -2.58 0.82
CA GLY A 90 -1.18 -1.21 0.76
C GLY A 90 0.28 -1.11 1.19
N ARG A 91 0.64 -1.81 2.25
CA ARG A 91 2.04 -1.84 2.70
C ARG A 91 2.94 -2.48 1.65
N GLN A 92 2.48 -3.56 1.05
CA GLN A 92 3.24 -4.22 0.00
C GLN A 92 3.40 -3.31 -1.21
N LEU A 93 2.34 -2.59 -1.58
CA LEU A 93 2.41 -1.63 -2.67
C LEU A 93 3.43 -0.53 -2.38
N GLN A 94 3.47 -0.02 -1.16
CA GLN A 94 4.44 1.00 -0.78
C GLN A 94 5.87 0.51 -0.96
N GLU A 95 6.16 -0.74 -0.58
CA GLU A 95 7.48 -1.31 -0.76
C GLU A 95 7.81 -1.48 -2.24
N LEU A 96 6.83 -1.90 -3.04
CA LEU A 96 7.03 -2.01 -4.48
C LEU A 96 7.27 -0.65 -5.13
N MET A 97 6.61 0.39 -4.65
CA MET A 97 6.83 1.74 -5.15
C MET A 97 8.24 2.23 -4.88
N LYS A 98 8.76 1.94 -3.69
CA LYS A 98 10.15 2.29 -3.35
C LYS A 98 11.12 1.57 -4.27
N GLU A 99 10.93 0.29 -4.46
CA GLU A 99 11.77 -0.50 -5.36
C GLU A 99 11.68 0.01 -6.79
N ALA A 100 10.47 0.30 -7.25
CA ALA A 100 10.27 0.81 -8.60
C ALA A 100 11.00 2.13 -8.81
N GLY A 101 10.96 3.02 -7.82
CA GLY A 101 11.66 4.30 -7.90
C GLY A 101 13.16 4.13 -8.01
N LEU A 102 13.72 3.25 -7.19
CA LEU A 102 15.16 2.96 -7.22
C LEU A 102 15.57 2.38 -8.58
N ARG A 103 14.81 1.41 -9.05
CA ARG A 103 15.10 0.76 -10.33
C ARG A 103 14.94 1.73 -11.50
N TYR A 104 13.92 2.58 -11.43
CA TYR A 104 13.68 3.59 -12.46
C TYR A 104 14.87 4.54 -12.57
N VAL A 105 15.35 5.07 -11.44
CA VAL A 105 16.46 6.01 -11.47
C VAL A 105 17.73 5.34 -12.02
N LYS A 106 17.99 4.10 -11.60
CA LYS A 106 19.15 3.36 -12.13
C LYS A 106 19.02 3.13 -13.64
N ALA A 107 17.82 2.77 -14.08
CA ALA A 107 17.57 2.53 -15.51
C ALA A 107 17.75 3.81 -16.32
N ARG A 108 17.26 4.94 -15.80
CA ARG A 108 17.43 6.22 -16.48
C ARG A 108 18.89 6.65 -16.57
N LYS A 109 19.64 6.42 -15.51
CA LYS A 109 21.09 6.73 -15.53
C LYS A 109 21.81 5.91 -16.59
N GLN A 110 21.52 4.63 -16.68
CA GLN A 110 22.11 3.77 -17.70
C GLN A 110 21.71 4.20 -19.10
N GLU A 111 20.44 4.50 -19.29
CA GLU A 111 19.94 4.97 -20.59
C GLU A 111 20.64 6.26 -21.01
N ARG A 112 20.82 7.17 -20.07
CA ARG A 112 21.51 8.43 -20.32
C ARG A 112 22.97 8.21 -20.73
N GLN A 113 23.64 7.29 -20.05
CA GLN A 113 25.03 6.97 -20.38
C GLN A 113 25.15 6.37 -21.77
N LEU A 114 24.23 5.50 -22.14
CA LEU A 114 24.20 4.91 -23.47
C LEU A 114 23.99 5.98 -24.53
N GLY A 115 23.11 6.93 -24.27
CA GLY A 115 22.89 8.06 -25.17
C GLY A 115 24.11 8.95 -25.31
N ALA A 116 24.82 9.18 -24.21
CA ALA A 116 25.99 10.05 -24.23
C ALA A 116 27.15 9.47 -24.99
N LYS A 117 27.18 8.15 -25.16
CA LYS A 117 28.27 7.47 -25.87
C LYS A 117 28.12 7.51 -27.40
N LYS A 118 27.02 7.99 -27.88
CA LYS A 118 26.80 8.07 -29.33
C LYS A 118 27.58 9.26 -29.96
#